data_207d65105eaf2b76bf5ef1ecaaa22ac9
#
_entry.id   207d65105eaf2b76bf5ef1ecaaa22ac9
#
_cell.length_a   1.000
_cell.length_b   1.000
_cell.length_c   1.000
_cell.angle_alpha   90.00
_cell.angle_beta   90.00
_cell.angle_gamma   90.00
#
_symmetry.space_group_name_H-M   'P 1'
#
loop_
_entity.id
_entity.type
_entity.pdbx_description
1 polymer ?
#
loop_
_entity_poly.entity_id
_entity_poly.type
_entity_poly.pdbx_seq_one_letter_code
_entity_poly.pdbx_strand_id
1 'polypeptide(L)'
;DDLVYPYDDMETLKNRIIYYESMRGCPFSCSYCLSSIEKSVRIKSPEKTERELDFFLENKVPQVKFVDRTFNCNHAYAYRIWKYIGEHDNGVTNFHFEIGGDLLHEEDFLLFDTFRPGLVQFEIGVQSTNPDTLKAIRRTADWDLLQKNVARIHARGNIHQHLDLIAGLPYEDFNTFKKSFCDVYAMKPDQFQLG
;
A
#
# COMPACT_ATOMS: atom_id res chain seq x y z
N ASP A 1 17.77 -12.94 -1.90
CA ASP A 1 18.69 -11.81 -2.21
C ASP A 1 19.40 -11.91 -3.57
N ASP A 2 19.13 -12.94 -4.37
CA ASP A 2 19.79 -13.14 -5.67
C ASP A 2 19.09 -12.44 -6.85
N LEU A 3 18.05 -11.63 -6.57
CA LEU A 3 17.37 -10.88 -7.61
C LEU A 3 18.27 -9.76 -8.14
N VAL A 4 18.41 -9.72 -9.47
CA VAL A 4 19.13 -8.65 -10.15
C VAL A 4 18.38 -7.33 -9.97
N TYR A 5 19.10 -6.27 -9.61
CA TYR A 5 18.55 -4.92 -9.58
C TYR A 5 18.58 -4.36 -11.01
N PRO A 6 17.41 -4.02 -11.59
CA PRO A 6 17.33 -3.72 -13.02
C PRO A 6 17.61 -2.26 -13.38
N TYR A 7 17.88 -1.41 -12.40
CA TYR A 7 17.98 0.05 -12.60
C TYR A 7 19.43 0.52 -12.51
N ASP A 8 20.10 0.60 -13.66
CA ASP A 8 21.49 1.04 -13.78
C ASP A 8 21.64 2.32 -14.63
N ASP A 9 20.59 2.68 -15.42
CA ASP A 9 20.56 3.87 -16.26
C ASP A 9 19.27 4.68 -16.03
N MET A 10 19.40 5.82 -15.34
CA MET A 10 18.28 6.73 -15.08
C MET A 10 17.89 7.62 -16.26
N GLU A 11 18.74 7.78 -17.26
CA GLU A 11 18.40 8.62 -18.43
C GLU A 11 17.23 8.03 -19.22
N THR A 12 17.17 6.71 -19.36
CA THR A 12 16.06 6.00 -20.02
C THR A 12 14.79 5.99 -19.20
N LEU A 13 14.88 6.30 -17.89
CA LEU A 13 13.78 6.23 -16.92
C LEU A 13 13.24 7.62 -16.52
N LYS A 14 13.77 8.68 -17.09
CA LYS A 14 13.28 10.05 -16.84
C LYS A 14 11.78 10.16 -17.08
N ASN A 15 11.07 10.78 -16.15
CA ASN A 15 9.62 10.99 -16.19
C ASN A 15 8.78 9.71 -16.24
N ARG A 16 9.29 8.61 -15.74
CA ARG A 16 8.56 7.34 -15.61
C ARG A 16 8.35 7.00 -14.14
N ILE A 17 7.25 6.30 -13.86
CA ILE A 17 7.04 5.63 -12.57
C ILE A 17 7.99 4.44 -12.54
N ILE A 18 8.80 4.33 -11.50
CA ILE A 18 9.68 3.19 -11.28
C ILE A 18 8.93 2.17 -10.43
N TYR A 19 8.87 0.94 -10.94
CA TYR A 19 8.26 -0.18 -10.21
C TYR A 19 9.34 -0.94 -9.45
N TYR A 20 9.17 -1.09 -8.15
CA TYR A 20 10.13 -1.75 -7.28
C TYR A 20 9.48 -2.90 -6.51
N GLU A 21 10.13 -4.06 -6.46
CA GLU A 21 9.68 -5.23 -5.71
C GLU A 21 10.66 -5.52 -4.57
N SER A 22 10.20 -5.41 -3.32
CA SER A 22 10.97 -5.76 -2.13
C SER A 22 10.54 -7.09 -1.54
N MET A 23 9.30 -7.50 -1.80
CA MET A 23 8.79 -8.80 -1.40
C MET A 23 7.88 -9.39 -2.48
N ARG A 24 7.80 -10.72 -2.52
CA ARG A 24 6.94 -11.47 -3.44
C ARG A 24 6.09 -12.48 -2.68
N GLY A 25 4.83 -12.62 -3.11
CA GLY A 25 3.82 -13.44 -2.45
C GLY A 25 2.88 -12.62 -1.58
N CYS A 26 1.80 -13.26 -1.11
CA CYS A 26 0.81 -12.62 -0.23
C CYS A 26 0.28 -13.67 0.76
N PRO A 27 0.25 -13.40 2.08
CA PRO A 27 -0.20 -14.38 3.07
C PRO A 27 -1.72 -14.55 3.06
N PHE A 28 -2.45 -13.64 2.43
CA PHE A 28 -3.91 -13.64 2.38
C PHE A 28 -4.46 -14.59 1.31
N SER A 29 -5.75 -14.93 1.43
CA SER A 29 -6.40 -15.97 0.61
C SER A 29 -7.57 -15.42 -0.20
N CYS A 30 -7.55 -14.13 -0.56
CA CYS A 30 -8.63 -13.51 -1.32
C CYS A 30 -8.91 -14.28 -2.61
N SER A 31 -10.16 -14.73 -2.80
CA SER A 31 -10.52 -15.70 -3.87
C SER A 31 -10.47 -15.11 -5.28
N TYR A 32 -10.53 -13.80 -5.42
CA TYR A 32 -10.45 -13.10 -6.70
C TYR A 32 -9.00 -12.75 -7.12
N CYS A 33 -8.03 -12.89 -6.19
CA CYS A 33 -6.68 -12.39 -6.40
C CYS A 33 -5.71 -13.50 -6.81
N LEU A 34 -4.99 -13.33 -7.93
CA LEU A 34 -3.97 -14.28 -8.38
C LEU A 34 -2.81 -14.41 -7.39
N SER A 35 -2.50 -13.36 -6.63
CA SER A 35 -1.43 -13.38 -5.62
C SER A 35 -1.74 -14.30 -4.44
N SER A 36 -2.99 -14.74 -4.27
CA SER A 36 -3.38 -15.71 -3.24
C SER A 36 -2.95 -17.15 -3.54
N ILE A 37 -2.47 -17.42 -4.75
CA ILE A 37 -1.97 -18.75 -5.16
C ILE A 37 -0.67 -19.07 -4.43
N GLU A 38 0.23 -18.10 -4.33
CA GLU A 38 1.52 -18.23 -3.62
C GLU A 38 1.45 -17.57 -2.25
N LYS A 39 1.28 -18.38 -1.21
CA LYS A 39 1.12 -17.90 0.18
C LYS A 39 2.42 -17.66 0.91
N SER A 40 3.53 -18.16 0.38
CA SER A 40 4.84 -17.92 0.96
C SER A 40 5.32 -16.52 0.59
N VAL A 41 5.50 -15.66 1.58
CA VAL A 41 6.07 -14.33 1.36
C VAL A 41 7.59 -14.43 1.44
N ARG A 42 8.26 -14.08 0.33
CA ARG A 42 9.71 -13.98 0.25
C ARG A 42 10.09 -12.52 0.29
N ILE A 43 10.92 -12.14 1.24
CA ILE A 43 11.28 -10.75 1.50
C ILE A 43 12.78 -10.58 1.28
N LYS A 44 13.21 -9.53 0.58
CA LYS A 44 14.62 -9.12 0.53
C LYS A 44 15.10 -8.74 1.92
N SER A 45 16.39 -8.91 2.19
CA SER A 45 16.93 -8.35 3.44
C SER A 45 16.74 -6.84 3.48
N PRO A 46 16.40 -6.28 4.65
CA PRO A 46 16.22 -4.84 4.77
C PRO A 46 17.44 -4.05 4.29
N GLU A 47 18.65 -4.53 4.59
CA GLU A 47 19.91 -3.91 4.17
C GLU A 47 20.07 -3.86 2.64
N LYS A 48 19.57 -4.86 1.93
CA LYS A 48 19.57 -4.84 0.46
C LYS A 48 18.56 -3.82 -0.05
N THR A 49 17.35 -3.81 0.51
CA THR A 49 16.31 -2.85 0.14
C THR A 49 16.76 -1.41 0.38
N GLU A 50 17.36 -1.12 1.54
CA GLU A 50 17.90 0.20 1.88
C GLU A 50 18.93 0.67 0.84
N ARG A 51 19.91 -0.18 0.48
CA ARG A 51 20.90 0.15 -0.57
C ARG A 51 20.28 0.38 -1.95
N GLU A 52 19.22 -0.38 -2.30
CA GLU A 52 18.51 -0.19 -3.57
C GLU A 52 17.68 1.11 -3.57
N LEU A 53 17.15 1.50 -2.41
CA LEU A 53 16.45 2.78 -2.24
C LEU A 53 17.39 3.99 -2.31
N ASP A 54 18.62 3.87 -1.84
CA ASP A 54 19.64 4.92 -1.96
C ASP A 54 19.81 5.36 -3.41
N PHE A 55 19.84 4.39 -4.35
CA PHE A 55 19.94 4.69 -5.77
C PHE A 55 18.79 5.59 -6.26
N PHE A 56 17.55 5.34 -5.82
CA PHE A 56 16.41 6.17 -6.19
C PHE A 56 16.46 7.55 -5.54
N LEU A 57 16.87 7.61 -4.29
CA LEU A 57 16.97 8.85 -3.52
C LEU A 57 18.10 9.75 -4.06
N GLU A 58 19.27 9.21 -4.36
CA GLU A 58 20.41 9.92 -4.94
C GLU A 58 20.09 10.48 -6.33
N ASN A 59 19.36 9.71 -7.14
CA ASN A 59 18.95 10.11 -8.48
C ASN A 59 17.67 10.97 -8.50
N LYS A 60 17.08 11.28 -7.34
CA LYS A 60 15.86 12.09 -7.19
C LYS A 60 14.72 11.59 -8.06
N VAL A 61 14.52 10.27 -8.08
CA VAL A 61 13.42 9.64 -8.83
C VAL A 61 12.09 10.21 -8.35
N PRO A 62 11.24 10.77 -9.25
CA PRO A 62 10.00 11.42 -8.80
C PRO A 62 9.03 10.48 -8.08
N GLN A 63 8.89 9.24 -8.56
CA GLN A 63 7.99 8.26 -7.97
C GLN A 63 8.51 6.84 -8.08
N VAL A 64 8.53 6.13 -6.95
CA VAL A 64 8.82 4.71 -6.83
C VAL A 64 7.55 4.00 -6.33
N LYS A 65 6.95 3.14 -7.17
CA LYS A 65 5.81 2.32 -6.78
C LYS A 65 6.29 0.93 -6.39
N PHE A 66 6.11 0.58 -5.11
CA PHE A 66 6.28 -0.79 -4.65
C PHE A 66 5.16 -1.66 -5.22
N VAL A 67 5.53 -2.79 -5.81
CA VAL A 67 4.57 -3.77 -6.36
C VAL A 67 4.30 -4.93 -5.40
N ASP A 68 4.73 -4.79 -4.18
CA ASP A 68 4.49 -5.71 -3.07
C ASP A 68 3.00 -5.73 -2.72
N ARG A 69 2.35 -6.90 -2.69
CA ARG A 69 0.88 -7.03 -2.66
C ARG A 69 0.20 -6.62 -1.35
N THR A 70 0.91 -6.66 -0.26
CA THR A 70 0.51 -6.11 1.04
C THR A 70 1.78 -5.82 1.79
N PHE A 71 2.36 -4.66 1.54
CA PHE A 71 3.70 -4.31 2.01
C PHE A 71 3.87 -4.47 3.52
N ASN A 72 2.84 -4.10 4.29
CA ASN A 72 2.86 -4.20 5.74
C ASN A 72 2.38 -5.54 6.32
N CYS A 73 2.32 -6.59 5.51
CA CYS A 73 2.03 -7.95 6.03
C CYS A 73 3.14 -8.49 6.96
N ASN A 74 4.35 -7.95 6.84
CA ASN A 74 5.42 -8.09 7.83
C ASN A 74 5.70 -6.71 8.42
N HIS A 75 5.10 -6.44 9.58
CA HIS A 75 5.15 -5.12 10.20
C HIS A 75 6.58 -4.65 10.50
N ALA A 76 7.42 -5.50 11.08
CA ALA A 76 8.80 -5.12 11.45
C ALA A 76 9.62 -4.70 10.23
N TYR A 77 9.43 -5.38 9.10
CA TYR A 77 10.06 -5.01 7.84
C TYR A 77 9.52 -3.68 7.30
N ALA A 78 8.20 -3.54 7.23
CA ALA A 78 7.55 -2.33 6.72
C ALA A 78 7.94 -1.09 7.53
N TYR A 79 7.87 -1.19 8.86
CA TYR A 79 8.26 -0.11 9.76
C TYR A 79 9.73 0.32 9.54
N ARG A 80 10.65 -0.63 9.41
CA ARG A 80 12.07 -0.34 9.16
C ARG A 80 12.27 0.40 7.84
N ILE A 81 11.60 -0.03 6.76
CA ILE A 81 11.73 0.61 5.46
C ILE A 81 11.07 2.00 5.45
N TRP A 82 9.88 2.15 6.03
CA TRP A 82 9.24 3.47 6.16
C TRP A 82 10.11 4.44 6.97
N LYS A 83 10.70 3.96 8.07
CA LYS A 83 11.62 4.76 8.89
C LYS A 83 12.84 5.18 8.07
N TYR A 84 13.46 4.25 7.33
CA TYR A 84 14.59 4.53 6.46
C TYR A 84 14.26 5.62 5.42
N ILE A 85 13.13 5.51 4.75
CA ILE A 85 12.65 6.49 3.78
C ILE A 85 12.44 7.87 4.42
N GLY A 86 11.86 7.92 5.62
CA GLY A 86 11.66 9.17 6.36
C GLY A 86 12.97 9.85 6.76
N GLU A 87 13.95 9.06 7.21
CA GLU A 87 15.27 9.56 7.63
C GLU A 87 16.16 10.02 6.46
N HIS A 88 15.92 9.49 5.25
CA HIS A 88 16.70 9.80 4.04
C HIS A 88 15.90 10.58 2.99
N ASP A 89 14.81 11.22 3.39
CA ASP A 89 13.96 11.98 2.46
C ASP A 89 14.76 13.07 1.73
N ASN A 90 14.77 13.00 0.38
CA ASN A 90 15.45 13.96 -0.48
C ASN A 90 14.59 15.18 -0.89
N GLY A 91 13.36 15.28 -0.36
CA GLY A 91 12.40 16.33 -0.68
C GLY A 91 11.69 16.21 -2.04
N VAL A 92 11.99 15.17 -2.82
CA VAL A 92 11.48 14.97 -4.19
C VAL A 92 10.73 13.65 -4.34
N THR A 93 11.37 12.53 -3.98
CA THR A 93 10.87 11.19 -4.26
C THR A 93 9.58 10.90 -3.47
N ASN A 94 8.57 10.38 -4.18
CA ASN A 94 7.36 9.81 -3.61
C ASN A 94 7.46 8.29 -3.64
N PHE A 95 7.08 7.64 -2.54
CA PHE A 95 7.01 6.19 -2.43
C PHE A 95 5.57 5.73 -2.28
N HIS A 96 5.11 4.91 -3.21
CA HIS A 96 3.76 4.38 -3.25
C HIS A 96 3.74 2.91 -2.80
N PHE A 97 2.89 2.58 -1.82
CA PHE A 97 2.75 1.23 -1.25
C PHE A 97 1.31 0.74 -1.30
N GLU A 98 1.12 -0.54 -1.65
CA GLU A 98 -0.13 -1.27 -1.43
C GLU A 98 -0.11 -1.85 0.00
N ILE A 99 -1.05 -1.46 0.85
CA ILE A 99 -1.06 -1.86 2.27
C ILE A 99 -2.41 -2.41 2.74
N GLY A 100 -2.40 -3.17 3.84
CA GLY A 100 -3.58 -3.43 4.66
C GLY A 100 -3.79 -2.27 5.63
N GLY A 101 -4.88 -1.51 5.47
CA GLY A 101 -5.14 -0.35 6.34
C GLY A 101 -5.44 -0.74 7.79
N ASP A 102 -5.99 -1.94 7.99
CA ASP A 102 -6.25 -2.54 9.30
C ASP A 102 -5.00 -3.16 9.98
N LEU A 103 -3.89 -3.26 9.25
CA LEU A 103 -2.62 -3.81 9.77
C LEU A 103 -1.68 -2.73 10.31
N LEU A 104 -2.10 -1.48 10.36
CA LEU A 104 -1.28 -0.38 10.89
C LEU A 104 -1.31 -0.36 12.41
N HIS A 105 -0.15 -0.14 13.01
CA HIS A 105 0.08 -0.08 14.45
C HIS A 105 0.23 1.37 14.93
N GLU A 106 0.14 1.59 16.23
CA GLU A 106 0.29 2.93 16.82
C GLU A 106 1.63 3.59 16.49
N GLU A 107 2.71 2.82 16.49
CA GLU A 107 4.04 3.31 16.19
C GLU A 107 4.20 3.78 14.73
N ASP A 108 3.42 3.20 13.79
CA ASP A 108 3.43 3.63 12.40
C ASP A 108 2.91 5.06 12.28
N PHE A 109 1.85 5.40 13.00
CA PHE A 109 1.29 6.76 12.98
C PHE A 109 2.24 7.77 13.58
N LEU A 110 2.95 7.42 14.66
CA LEU A 110 3.98 8.28 15.24
C LEU A 110 5.11 8.56 14.24
N LEU A 111 5.48 7.56 13.45
CA LEU A 111 6.46 7.71 12.38
C LEU A 111 5.90 8.57 11.25
N PHE A 112 4.68 8.29 10.78
CA PHE A 112 4.04 9.04 9.69
C PHE A 112 3.83 10.52 10.03
N ASP A 113 3.68 10.85 11.31
CA ASP A 113 3.60 12.22 11.80
C ASP A 113 4.86 13.05 11.49
N THR A 114 5.99 12.40 11.26
CA THR A 114 7.26 13.04 10.90
C THR A 114 7.45 13.24 9.39
N PHE A 115 6.60 12.63 8.55
CA PHE A 115 6.77 12.66 7.11
C PHE A 115 6.34 14.00 6.51
N ARG A 116 7.10 14.47 5.52
CA ARG A 116 6.64 15.60 4.69
C ARG A 116 5.42 15.19 3.85
N PRO A 117 4.55 16.14 3.51
CA PRO A 117 3.50 15.89 2.53
C PRO A 117 4.07 15.38 1.20
N GLY A 118 3.50 14.29 0.69
CA GLY A 118 3.89 13.68 -0.58
C GLY A 118 5.14 12.78 -0.52
N LEU A 119 5.71 12.50 0.65
CA LEU A 119 6.78 11.48 0.77
C LEU A 119 6.23 10.08 0.50
N VAL A 120 5.06 9.77 1.07
CA VAL A 120 4.43 8.46 0.97
C VAL A 120 3.00 8.58 0.44
N GLN A 121 2.58 7.58 -0.30
CA GLN A 121 1.21 7.38 -0.77
C GLN A 121 0.81 5.93 -0.47
N PHE A 122 -0.41 5.73 0.04
CA PHE A 122 -0.95 4.40 0.31
C PHE A 122 -2.12 4.07 -0.62
N GLU A 123 -2.06 2.88 -1.20
CA GLU A 123 -3.18 2.23 -1.88
C GLU A 123 -3.74 1.15 -0.94
N ILE A 124 -5.02 1.29 -0.59
CA ILE A 124 -5.68 0.47 0.42
C ILE A 124 -6.92 -0.16 -0.21
N GLY A 125 -6.84 -1.45 -0.49
CA GLY A 125 -7.98 -2.18 -1.02
C GLY A 125 -9.04 -2.42 0.06
N VAL A 126 -10.19 -1.78 -0.04
CA VAL A 126 -11.38 -2.08 0.77
C VAL A 126 -12.17 -3.24 0.16
N GLN A 127 -12.38 -3.16 -1.15
CA GLN A 127 -13.06 -4.10 -2.03
C GLN A 127 -14.59 -4.12 -1.85
N SER A 128 -15.11 -4.23 -0.64
CA SER A 128 -16.51 -4.17 -0.25
C SER A 128 -16.63 -3.85 1.25
N THR A 129 -17.77 -3.31 1.68
CA THR A 129 -18.14 -3.19 3.10
C THR A 129 -19.24 -4.19 3.50
N ASN A 130 -19.71 -5.02 2.56
CA ASN A 130 -20.69 -6.05 2.82
C ASN A 130 -20.05 -7.28 3.47
N PRO A 131 -20.44 -7.66 4.71
CA PRO A 131 -19.84 -8.79 5.42
C PRO A 131 -19.97 -10.14 4.69
N ASP A 132 -21.12 -10.38 4.01
CA ASP A 132 -21.34 -11.62 3.28
C ASP A 132 -20.43 -11.71 2.04
N THR A 133 -20.22 -10.58 1.36
CA THR A 133 -19.27 -10.44 0.26
C THR A 133 -17.84 -10.70 0.74
N LEU A 134 -17.40 -10.00 1.81
CA LEU A 134 -16.06 -10.16 2.37
C LEU A 134 -15.78 -11.61 2.79
N LYS A 135 -16.75 -12.28 3.40
CA LYS A 135 -16.66 -13.69 3.75
C LYS A 135 -16.55 -14.58 2.51
N ALA A 136 -17.36 -14.34 1.49
CA ALA A 136 -17.36 -15.13 0.25
C ALA A 136 -16.03 -15.01 -0.50
N ILE A 137 -15.45 -13.82 -0.55
CA ILE A 137 -14.15 -13.58 -1.20
C ILE A 137 -12.95 -13.89 -0.29
N ARG A 138 -13.20 -14.42 0.91
CA ARG A 138 -12.16 -14.78 1.91
C ARG A 138 -11.24 -13.60 2.29
N ARG A 139 -11.80 -12.41 2.34
CA ARG A 139 -11.06 -11.22 2.79
C ARG A 139 -11.26 -11.03 4.29
N THR A 140 -10.15 -11.07 5.03
CA THR A 140 -10.13 -10.98 6.51
C THR A 140 -9.65 -9.58 6.93
N ALA A 141 -10.36 -8.53 6.55
CA ALA A 141 -10.04 -7.18 7.00
C ALA A 141 -10.95 -6.79 8.18
N ASP A 142 -10.38 -6.13 9.18
CA ASP A 142 -11.14 -5.47 10.23
C ASP A 142 -11.63 -4.11 9.74
N TRP A 143 -12.92 -4.04 9.40
CA TRP A 143 -13.53 -2.83 8.83
C TRP A 143 -13.48 -1.62 9.77
N ASP A 144 -13.77 -1.81 11.05
CA ASP A 144 -13.82 -0.72 12.02
C ASP A 144 -12.42 -0.15 12.26
N LEU A 145 -11.42 -1.02 12.35
CA LEU A 145 -10.03 -0.62 12.48
C LEU A 145 -9.52 0.07 11.21
N LEU A 146 -9.87 -0.46 10.02
CA LEU A 146 -9.52 0.16 8.74
C LEU A 146 -10.07 1.59 8.65
N GLN A 147 -11.36 1.78 8.94
CA GLN A 147 -11.99 3.12 8.93
C GLN A 147 -11.28 4.09 9.90
N LYS A 148 -11.02 3.64 11.11
CA LYS A 148 -10.31 4.43 12.13
C LYS A 148 -8.93 4.86 11.65
N ASN A 149 -8.18 3.92 11.07
CA ASN A 149 -6.82 4.17 10.61
C ASN A 149 -6.78 5.11 9.40
N VAL A 150 -7.68 4.91 8.42
CA VAL A 150 -7.82 5.81 7.27
C VAL A 150 -8.20 7.23 7.71
N ALA A 151 -9.17 7.37 8.63
CA ALA A 151 -9.56 8.67 9.17
C ALA A 151 -8.40 9.39 9.88
N ARG A 152 -7.55 8.63 10.58
CA ARG A 152 -6.39 9.17 11.28
C ARG A 152 -5.33 9.69 10.30
N ILE A 153 -5.05 8.96 9.23
CA ILE A 153 -4.13 9.42 8.17
C ILE A 153 -4.71 10.64 7.48
N HIS A 154 -6.02 10.63 7.15
CA HIS A 154 -6.70 11.76 6.52
C HIS A 154 -6.61 13.03 7.36
N ALA A 155 -6.78 12.93 8.68
CA ALA A 155 -6.72 14.07 9.60
C ALA A 155 -5.34 14.76 9.61
N ARG A 156 -4.26 14.06 9.30
CA ARG A 156 -2.91 14.62 9.16
C ARG A 156 -2.69 15.27 7.80
N GLY A 157 -3.27 14.74 6.74
CA GLY A 157 -3.23 15.29 5.39
C GLY A 157 -1.84 15.30 4.72
N ASN A 158 -0.89 14.53 5.22
CA ASN A 158 0.46 14.46 4.67
C ASN A 158 0.72 13.20 3.82
N ILE A 159 -0.16 12.20 3.87
CA ILE A 159 -0.08 10.96 3.10
C ILE A 159 -1.30 10.87 2.20
N HIS A 160 -1.08 10.76 0.89
CA HIS A 160 -2.14 10.54 -0.09
C HIS A 160 -2.72 9.13 0.05
N GLN A 161 -4.05 9.05 0.16
CA GLN A 161 -4.77 7.79 0.31
C GLN A 161 -5.61 7.47 -0.93
N HIS A 162 -5.33 6.32 -1.52
CA HIS A 162 -6.09 5.73 -2.60
C HIS A 162 -6.86 4.54 -2.06
N LEU A 163 -8.20 4.57 -2.12
CA LEU A 163 -9.07 3.49 -1.68
C LEU A 163 -9.74 2.80 -2.87
N ASP A 164 -9.84 1.46 -2.81
CA ASP A 164 -10.38 0.65 -3.90
C ASP A 164 -11.62 -0.13 -3.51
N LEU A 165 -12.60 -0.16 -4.41
CA LEU A 165 -13.72 -1.10 -4.40
C LEU A 165 -13.71 -1.95 -5.66
N ILE A 166 -14.27 -3.16 -5.58
CA ILE A 166 -14.52 -4.04 -6.73
C ILE A 166 -16.02 -4.20 -6.91
N ALA A 167 -16.52 -3.87 -8.10
CA ALA A 167 -17.92 -4.10 -8.46
C ALA A 167 -18.14 -5.55 -8.96
N GLY A 168 -19.31 -6.11 -8.68
CA GLY A 168 -19.69 -7.44 -9.18
C GLY A 168 -19.15 -8.60 -8.35
N LEU A 169 -18.78 -8.37 -7.11
CA LEU A 169 -18.38 -9.42 -6.17
C LEU A 169 -19.60 -10.29 -5.76
N PRO A 170 -19.39 -11.54 -5.31
CA PRO A 170 -20.47 -12.40 -4.83
C PRO A 170 -21.29 -11.76 -3.70
N TYR A 171 -22.61 -11.98 -3.70
CA TYR A 171 -23.57 -11.43 -2.73
C TYR A 171 -23.66 -9.90 -2.70
N GLU A 172 -23.25 -9.23 -3.77
CA GLU A 172 -23.30 -7.79 -3.90
C GLU A 172 -24.17 -7.39 -5.10
N ASP A 173 -25.43 -6.99 -4.81
CA ASP A 173 -26.32 -6.36 -5.79
C ASP A 173 -26.03 -4.84 -5.85
N PHE A 174 -26.78 -4.13 -6.69
CA PHE A 174 -26.62 -2.69 -6.84
C PHE A 174 -26.80 -1.93 -5.52
N ASN A 175 -27.72 -2.34 -4.65
CA ASN A 175 -28.00 -1.62 -3.41
C ASN A 175 -26.90 -1.85 -2.37
N THR A 176 -26.40 -3.07 -2.25
CA THR A 176 -25.28 -3.41 -1.37
C THR A 176 -23.99 -2.77 -1.85
N PHE A 177 -23.72 -2.78 -3.17
CA PHE A 177 -22.58 -2.05 -3.74
C PHE A 177 -22.68 -0.54 -3.52
N LYS A 178 -23.88 0.04 -3.75
CA LYS A 178 -24.12 1.47 -3.47
C LYS A 178 -23.83 1.80 -2.01
N LYS A 179 -24.17 0.92 -1.08
CA LYS A 179 -23.83 1.12 0.34
C LYS A 179 -22.32 1.10 0.52
N SER A 180 -21.60 0.11 -0.01
CA SER A 180 -20.13 0.04 0.04
C SER A 180 -19.49 1.30 -0.55
N PHE A 181 -20.00 1.78 -1.68
CA PHE A 181 -19.55 3.04 -2.29
C PHE A 181 -19.74 4.23 -1.35
N CYS A 182 -20.94 4.39 -0.76
CA CYS A 182 -21.22 5.50 0.16
C CYS A 182 -20.34 5.43 1.42
N ASP A 183 -20.14 4.24 1.98
CA ASP A 183 -19.30 4.02 3.15
C ASP A 183 -17.85 4.48 2.88
N VAL A 184 -17.27 4.06 1.76
CA VAL A 184 -15.88 4.42 1.40
C VAL A 184 -15.78 5.87 0.96
N TYR A 185 -16.76 6.40 0.22
CA TYR A 185 -16.77 7.81 -0.17
C TYR A 185 -16.83 8.76 1.03
N ALA A 186 -17.56 8.36 2.09
CA ALA A 186 -17.63 9.11 3.33
C ALA A 186 -16.28 9.19 4.08
N MET A 187 -15.33 8.28 3.80
CA MET A 187 -13.98 8.32 4.36
C MET A 187 -13.11 9.40 3.72
N LYS A 188 -13.59 10.04 2.63
CA LYS A 188 -12.91 11.12 1.91
C LYS A 188 -11.49 10.76 1.46
N PRO A 189 -11.31 9.66 0.71
CA PRO A 189 -10.00 9.36 0.13
C PRO A 189 -9.58 10.46 -0.84
N ASP A 190 -8.27 10.65 -1.00
CA ASP A 190 -7.72 11.56 -2.02
C ASP A 190 -7.96 11.02 -3.42
N GLN A 191 -7.93 9.71 -3.57
CA GLN A 191 -8.27 8.98 -4.79
C GLN A 191 -9.20 7.80 -4.48
N PHE A 192 -10.21 7.60 -5.33
CA PHE A 192 -11.17 6.50 -5.19
C PHE A 192 -11.28 5.74 -6.50
N GLN A 193 -10.98 4.44 -6.47
CA GLN A 193 -10.99 3.57 -7.64
C GLN A 193 -12.10 2.54 -7.54
N LEU A 194 -12.76 2.30 -8.68
CA LEU A 194 -13.71 1.20 -8.89
C LEU A 194 -13.11 0.23 -9.91
N GLY A 195 -12.88 -1.01 -9.48
CA GLY A 195 -12.40 -2.11 -10.31
C GLY A 195 -13.53 -3.06 -10.76
#